data_4cf9c4b92e1f98f17711f3f95d867ec0
#
_entry.id   4cf9c4b92e1f98f17711f3f95d867ec0
#
_cell.length_a   1.000
_cell.length_b   1.000
_cell.length_c   1.000
_cell.angle_alpha   90.00
_cell.angle_beta   90.00
_cell.angle_gamma   90.00
#
_symmetry.space_group_name_H-M   'P 1'
#
loop_
_entity.id
_entity.type
_entity.pdbx_description
1 polymer ?
#
loop_
_entity_poly.entity_id
_entity_poly.type
_entity_poly.pdbx_seq_one_letter_code
_entity_poly.pdbx_strand_id
1 'polypeptide(L)'
;MKFSDGFWLNQRGFNVNYAVMAYEITTTPNSITVFATSSAIYNRAMTLGGVTFEITYKSTAPDVIKVSVVHHKGTLKNAPKFELNEDQGYIPEIKTGEDFAEMTSGSTKVRIKKGFDWDVEFSYKGKRLTGGAWRATSYIEENQFRADNRINSMRDDSFWSCLLYTSPSPRDRSV
;
A
#
# COMPACT_ATOMS: atom_id res chain seq x y z
N MET A 1 11.33 -11.84 -9.77
CA MET A 1 9.90 -11.85 -9.32
C MET A 1 9.03 -12.24 -10.49
N LYS A 2 7.82 -12.76 -10.26
CA LYS A 2 6.93 -13.24 -11.33
C LYS A 2 6.60 -12.16 -12.38
N PHE A 3 6.49 -10.91 -11.99
CA PHE A 3 6.07 -9.78 -12.84
C PHE A 3 7.23 -8.87 -13.31
N SER A 4 8.43 -9.13 -12.90
CA SER A 4 9.59 -8.26 -13.15
C SER A 4 10.78 -9.05 -13.64
N ASP A 5 11.46 -8.55 -14.66
CA ASP A 5 12.71 -9.09 -15.21
C ASP A 5 13.98 -8.57 -14.51
N GLY A 6 13.85 -8.08 -13.29
CA GLY A 6 14.91 -7.32 -12.67
C GLY A 6 14.95 -5.88 -13.25
N PHE A 7 15.93 -5.09 -12.88
CA PHE A 7 16.12 -3.72 -13.39
C PHE A 7 14.85 -2.88 -13.55
N TRP A 8 13.80 -3.17 -12.76
CA TRP A 8 12.54 -2.41 -12.76
C TRP A 8 11.69 -2.53 -14.03
N LEU A 9 11.98 -3.47 -14.89
CA LEU A 9 11.19 -3.75 -16.09
C LEU A 9 10.05 -4.71 -15.76
N ASN A 10 8.85 -4.36 -16.22
CA ASN A 10 7.70 -5.27 -16.09
C ASN A 10 7.75 -6.30 -17.23
N GLN A 11 7.49 -7.55 -16.90
CA GLN A 11 7.37 -8.59 -17.90
C GLN A 11 6.13 -8.38 -18.77
N ARG A 12 6.15 -8.88 -19.99
CA ARG A 12 4.98 -8.90 -20.86
C ARG A 12 3.86 -9.70 -20.19
N GLY A 13 2.64 -9.19 -20.30
CA GLY A 13 1.47 -9.81 -19.68
C GLY A 13 1.17 -9.34 -18.26
N PHE A 14 1.94 -8.42 -17.71
CA PHE A 14 1.64 -7.78 -16.43
C PHE A 14 1.37 -6.29 -16.62
N ASN A 15 0.27 -5.83 -16.04
CA ASN A 15 -0.04 -4.42 -15.89
C ASN A 15 0.18 -4.04 -14.43
N VAL A 16 1.10 -3.10 -14.18
CA VAL A 16 1.47 -2.70 -12.82
C VAL A 16 1.10 -1.24 -12.61
N ASN A 17 0.16 -1.02 -11.70
CA ASN A 17 -0.31 0.30 -11.30
C ASN A 17 0.28 0.64 -9.93
N TYR A 18 1.08 1.68 -9.84
CA TYR A 18 1.71 2.12 -8.60
C TYR A 18 0.89 3.23 -7.94
N ALA A 19 0.89 3.29 -6.60
CA ALA A 19 0.40 4.46 -5.90
C ALA A 19 1.32 5.66 -6.17
N VAL A 20 0.72 6.77 -6.61
CA VAL A 20 1.44 7.98 -7.05
C VAL A 20 1.05 9.18 -6.20
N MET A 21 -0.18 9.24 -5.75
CA MET A 21 -0.73 10.39 -5.05
C MET A 21 -1.59 9.95 -3.87
N ALA A 22 -1.38 10.53 -2.70
CA ALA A 22 -2.32 10.48 -1.60
C ALA A 22 -3.40 11.53 -1.83
N TYR A 23 -4.48 11.14 -2.51
CA TYR A 23 -5.54 12.05 -2.95
C TYR A 23 -6.35 12.61 -1.79
N GLU A 24 -6.72 11.73 -0.87
CA GLU A 24 -7.50 12.09 0.31
C GLU A 24 -6.98 11.32 1.53
N ILE A 25 -6.95 11.99 2.67
CA ILE A 25 -6.60 11.37 3.95
C ILE A 25 -7.68 11.67 4.96
N THR A 26 -8.26 10.62 5.53
CA THR A 26 -9.23 10.69 6.61
C THR A 26 -8.65 10.06 7.87
N THR A 27 -9.04 10.57 9.04
CA THR A 27 -8.56 10.08 10.32
C THR A 27 -9.70 9.72 11.25
N THR A 28 -9.50 8.68 12.03
CA THR A 28 -10.33 8.30 13.17
C THR A 28 -9.45 8.32 14.43
N PRO A 29 -9.98 8.15 15.64
CA PRO A 29 -9.15 8.14 16.85
C PRO A 29 -8.02 7.10 16.85
N ASN A 30 -8.16 6.00 16.11
CA ASN A 30 -7.19 4.91 16.10
C ASN A 30 -6.66 4.52 14.71
N SER A 31 -7.02 5.26 13.67
CA SER A 31 -6.59 4.95 12.32
C SER A 31 -6.43 6.17 11.41
N ILE A 32 -5.56 6.03 10.42
CA ILE A 32 -5.44 6.94 9.28
C ILE A 32 -5.80 6.12 8.04
N THR A 33 -6.76 6.59 7.26
CA THR A 33 -7.12 6.00 5.98
C THR A 33 -6.72 6.94 4.85
N VAL A 34 -5.93 6.44 3.94
CA VAL A 34 -5.45 7.15 2.76
C VAL A 34 -6.14 6.60 1.54
N PHE A 35 -6.77 7.46 0.77
CA PHE A 35 -7.25 7.15 -0.56
C PHE A 35 -6.17 7.56 -1.56
N ALA A 36 -5.43 6.57 -2.06
CA ALA A 36 -4.34 6.80 -2.99
C ALA A 36 -4.74 6.43 -4.41
N THR A 37 -4.11 7.07 -5.39
CA THR A 37 -4.40 6.88 -6.81
C THR A 37 -3.15 6.53 -7.58
N SER A 38 -3.31 5.77 -8.67
CA SER A 38 -2.20 5.38 -9.55
C SER A 38 -1.82 6.46 -10.58
N SER A 39 -2.55 7.55 -10.60
CA SER A 39 -2.25 8.73 -11.42
C SER A 39 -2.49 9.99 -10.61
N ALA A 40 -1.79 11.07 -10.95
CA ALA A 40 -2.05 12.36 -10.33
C ALA A 40 -3.42 12.90 -10.76
N ILE A 41 -4.23 13.34 -9.79
CA ILE A 41 -5.58 13.88 -10.00
C ILE A 41 -5.58 15.35 -9.61
N TYR A 42 -5.71 16.23 -10.59
CA TYR A 42 -5.79 17.68 -10.39
C TYR A 42 -7.15 18.28 -10.79
N ASN A 43 -7.98 17.50 -11.51
CA ASN A 43 -9.31 17.92 -11.91
C ASN A 43 -10.26 16.71 -12.04
N ARG A 44 -11.55 17.00 -12.15
CA ARG A 44 -12.60 15.98 -12.19
C ARG A 44 -12.45 14.98 -13.35
N ALA A 45 -11.96 15.42 -14.50
CA ALA A 45 -11.82 14.53 -15.65
C ALA A 45 -10.76 13.43 -15.42
N MET A 46 -9.77 13.69 -14.58
CA MET A 46 -8.71 12.74 -14.26
C MET A 46 -9.14 11.63 -13.30
N THR A 47 -10.35 11.70 -12.73
CA THR A 47 -10.88 10.67 -11.82
C THR A 47 -11.43 9.46 -12.57
N LEU A 48 -11.58 9.52 -13.90
CA LEU A 48 -12.20 8.47 -14.71
C LEU A 48 -11.26 7.32 -15.08
N GLY A 49 -10.00 7.42 -14.75
CA GLY A 49 -9.01 6.40 -15.09
C GLY A 49 -8.07 6.10 -13.95
N GLY A 50 -7.48 4.91 -13.99
CA GLY A 50 -6.49 4.49 -13.01
C GLY A 50 -7.07 3.67 -11.85
N VAL A 51 -6.14 3.05 -11.15
CA VAL A 51 -6.42 2.22 -9.97
C VAL A 51 -6.42 3.10 -8.73
N THR A 52 -7.33 2.81 -7.82
CA THR A 52 -7.42 3.45 -6.52
C THR A 52 -7.09 2.47 -5.41
N PHE A 53 -6.50 2.95 -4.34
CA PHE A 53 -6.10 2.17 -3.18
C PHE A 53 -6.70 2.80 -1.92
N GLU A 54 -7.38 2.01 -1.12
CA GLU A 54 -7.74 2.37 0.24
C GLU A 54 -6.68 1.78 1.17
N ILE A 55 -5.84 2.62 1.75
CA ILE A 55 -4.74 2.20 2.60
C ILE A 55 -5.03 2.66 4.03
N THR A 56 -5.24 1.71 4.92
CA THR A 56 -5.53 1.99 6.32
C THR A 56 -4.35 1.64 7.19
N TYR A 57 -3.88 2.63 7.93
CA TYR A 57 -2.90 2.49 9.02
C TYR A 57 -3.67 2.49 10.33
N LYS A 58 -3.60 1.40 11.09
CA LYS A 58 -4.28 1.24 12.37
C LYS A 58 -3.31 0.74 13.42
N SER A 59 -3.35 1.32 14.60
CA SER A 59 -2.61 0.78 15.74
C SER A 59 -3.54 0.00 16.65
N THR A 60 -3.11 -1.20 17.01
CA THR A 60 -3.84 -2.14 17.85
C THR A 60 -3.09 -2.53 19.12
N ALA A 61 -1.85 -2.05 19.26
CA ALA A 61 -1.02 -2.25 20.44
C ALA A 61 0.13 -1.23 20.40
N PRO A 62 0.80 -0.94 21.53
CA PRO A 62 2.02 -0.14 21.55
C PRO A 62 3.08 -0.71 20.59
N ASP A 63 3.75 0.18 19.87
CA ASP A 63 4.80 -0.14 18.89
C ASP A 63 4.37 -0.96 17.67
N VAL A 64 3.05 -1.19 17.48
CA VAL A 64 2.50 -1.95 16.36
C VAL A 64 1.65 -1.05 15.48
N ILE A 65 1.95 -1.01 14.19
CA ILE A 65 1.14 -0.36 13.16
C ILE A 65 0.75 -1.40 12.12
N LYS A 66 -0.53 -1.70 12.03
CA LYS A 66 -1.14 -2.56 11.03
C LYS A 66 -1.42 -1.74 9.77
N VAL A 67 -0.95 -2.21 8.64
CA VAL A 67 -1.23 -1.60 7.33
C VAL A 67 -2.12 -2.54 6.52
N SER A 68 -3.24 -2.02 6.06
CA SER A 68 -4.15 -2.74 5.16
C SER A 68 -4.26 -1.97 3.85
N VAL A 69 -4.05 -2.66 2.73
CA VAL A 69 -4.17 -2.09 1.39
C VAL A 69 -5.29 -2.82 0.66
N VAL A 70 -6.26 -2.08 0.16
CA VAL A 70 -7.41 -2.64 -0.54
C VAL A 70 -7.64 -1.85 -1.83
N HIS A 71 -7.69 -2.55 -2.97
CA HIS A 71 -8.12 -1.95 -4.22
C HIS A 71 -9.64 -2.06 -4.39
N HIS A 72 -10.17 -3.26 -4.18
CA HIS A 72 -11.60 -3.53 -4.27
C HIS A 72 -12.01 -4.53 -3.21
N LYS A 73 -13.01 -4.18 -2.38
CA LYS A 73 -13.43 -5.06 -1.29
C LYS A 73 -14.26 -6.25 -1.77
N GLY A 74 -15.05 -6.07 -2.83
CA GLY A 74 -15.98 -7.09 -3.28
C GLY A 74 -17.00 -7.52 -2.23
N THR A 75 -17.75 -8.57 -2.54
CA THR A 75 -18.75 -9.17 -1.64
C THR A 75 -18.26 -10.46 -0.98
N LEU A 76 -17.14 -11.00 -1.43
CA LEU A 76 -16.58 -12.25 -0.88
C LEU A 76 -15.97 -11.99 0.49
N LYS A 77 -16.28 -12.88 1.43
CA LYS A 77 -15.66 -12.85 2.75
C LYS A 77 -14.21 -13.31 2.63
N ASN A 78 -13.28 -12.48 3.08
CA ASN A 78 -11.89 -12.90 3.18
C ASN A 78 -11.75 -14.03 4.20
N ALA A 79 -11.15 -15.11 3.79
CA ALA A 79 -10.82 -16.26 4.60
C ALA A 79 -9.39 -16.72 4.30
N PRO A 80 -8.69 -17.39 5.23
CA PRO A 80 -9.05 -17.59 6.63
C PRO A 80 -8.88 -16.35 7.50
N LYS A 81 -9.63 -16.28 8.60
CA LYS A 81 -9.45 -15.28 9.66
C LYS A 81 -8.67 -15.91 10.79
N PHE A 82 -7.63 -15.24 11.21
CA PHE A 82 -6.87 -15.60 12.40
C PHE A 82 -7.27 -14.66 13.56
N GLU A 83 -7.37 -15.20 14.75
CA GLU A 83 -7.51 -14.39 15.95
C GLU A 83 -6.18 -13.72 16.26
N LEU A 84 -6.22 -12.42 16.39
CA LEU A 84 -5.07 -11.61 16.76
C LEU A 84 -5.32 -11.00 18.13
N ASN A 85 -4.29 -10.96 18.96
CA ASN A 85 -4.34 -10.27 20.27
C ASN A 85 -4.29 -8.75 20.02
N GLU A 86 -5.42 -8.19 19.59
CA GLU A 86 -5.58 -6.76 19.40
C GLU A 86 -6.18 -6.11 20.64
N ASP A 87 -5.56 -5.07 21.16
CA ASP A 87 -6.17 -4.19 22.14
C ASP A 87 -7.11 -3.21 21.44
N GLN A 88 -8.40 -3.47 21.51
CA GLN A 88 -9.42 -2.63 20.91
C GLN A 88 -9.51 -1.23 21.54
N GLY A 89 -8.99 -1.07 22.74
CA GLY A 89 -8.97 0.19 23.49
C GLY A 89 -7.73 1.04 23.24
N TYR A 90 -6.72 0.51 22.56
CA TYR A 90 -5.49 1.25 22.34
C TYR A 90 -5.69 2.42 21.35
N ILE A 91 -5.34 3.62 21.79
CA ILE A 91 -5.46 4.87 21.00
C ILE A 91 -4.06 5.44 20.76
N PRO A 92 -3.56 5.44 19.51
CA PRO A 92 -2.32 6.07 19.14
C PRO A 92 -2.47 7.60 19.08
N GLU A 93 -1.36 8.31 19.10
CA GLU A 93 -1.36 9.75 18.83
C GLU A 93 -1.40 9.98 17.31
N ILE A 94 -2.40 10.72 16.81
CA ILE A 94 -2.54 11.07 15.40
C ILE A 94 -2.42 12.58 15.25
N LYS A 95 -1.52 13.00 14.34
CA LYS A 95 -1.31 14.40 13.96
C LYS A 95 -1.53 14.56 12.46
N THR A 96 -2.25 15.61 12.08
CA THR A 96 -2.43 15.98 10.68
C THR A 96 -1.94 17.40 10.47
N GLY A 97 -1.07 17.56 9.47
CA GLY A 97 -0.62 18.84 8.99
C GLY A 97 -1.18 19.17 7.61
N GLU A 98 -0.70 20.24 7.03
CA GLU A 98 -1.06 20.64 5.67
C GLU A 98 -0.57 19.59 4.66
N ASP A 99 0.69 19.16 4.80
CA ASP A 99 1.38 18.27 3.84
C ASP A 99 1.54 16.82 4.32
N PHE A 100 1.02 16.47 5.51
CA PHE A 100 1.24 15.14 6.06
C PHE A 100 0.12 14.68 6.99
N ALA A 101 0.06 13.37 7.18
CA ALA A 101 -0.59 12.73 8.31
C ALA A 101 0.41 11.81 9.02
N GLU A 102 0.36 11.76 10.33
CA GLU A 102 1.31 11.03 11.16
C GLU A 102 0.57 10.28 12.28
N MET A 103 0.95 9.04 12.51
CA MET A 103 0.49 8.25 13.64
C MET A 103 1.70 7.80 14.45
N THR A 104 1.63 8.02 15.75
CA THR A 104 2.61 7.53 16.71
C THR A 104 1.97 6.49 17.62
N SER A 105 2.54 5.30 17.64
CA SER A 105 2.16 4.19 18.50
C SER A 105 3.37 3.79 19.34
N GLY A 106 3.35 4.14 20.61
CA GLY A 106 4.54 3.95 21.48
C GLY A 106 5.77 4.68 20.93
N SER A 107 6.81 3.93 20.59
CA SER A 107 8.03 4.47 19.97
C SER A 107 8.04 4.38 18.44
N THR A 108 7.03 3.70 17.86
CA THR A 108 6.89 3.53 16.42
C THR A 108 6.03 4.63 15.82
N LYS A 109 6.44 5.15 14.69
CA LYS A 109 5.75 6.22 14.00
C LYS A 109 5.65 5.91 12.51
N VAL A 110 4.50 6.22 11.92
CA VAL A 110 4.30 6.29 10.47
C VAL A 110 3.96 7.72 10.08
N ARG A 111 4.58 8.21 9.03
CA ARG A 111 4.32 9.51 8.42
C ARG A 111 3.99 9.30 6.96
N ILE A 112 2.88 9.87 6.51
CA ILE A 112 2.36 9.79 5.14
C ILE A 112 2.37 11.19 4.57
N LYS A 113 2.99 11.38 3.40
CA LYS A 113 2.94 12.64 2.66
C LYS A 113 1.58 12.78 1.97
N LYS A 114 0.95 13.95 2.04
CA LYS A 114 -0.26 14.30 1.31
C LYS A 114 0.08 14.75 -0.11
N GLY A 115 -0.83 14.48 -1.03
CA GLY A 115 -0.72 14.96 -2.39
C GLY A 115 0.19 14.11 -3.27
N PHE A 116 0.75 14.75 -4.28
CA PHE A 116 1.62 14.11 -5.26
C PHE A 116 2.97 13.73 -4.68
N ASP A 117 3.62 12.75 -5.31
CA ASP A 117 4.76 11.97 -4.84
C ASP A 117 4.41 11.14 -3.60
N TRP A 118 3.88 9.95 -3.88
CA TRP A 118 3.64 8.96 -2.85
C TRP A 118 4.88 8.71 -2.01
N ASP A 119 4.77 9.01 -0.72
CA ASP A 119 5.84 8.72 0.24
C ASP A 119 5.27 8.39 1.62
N VAL A 120 5.78 7.30 2.18
CA VAL A 120 5.45 6.83 3.52
C VAL A 120 6.74 6.49 4.24
N GLU A 121 6.89 6.98 5.44
CA GLU A 121 8.05 6.72 6.28
C GLU A 121 7.65 6.04 7.58
N PHE A 122 8.37 5.00 7.96
CA PHE A 122 8.28 4.35 9.26
C PHE A 122 9.56 4.63 10.06
N SER A 123 9.40 5.07 11.30
CA SER A 123 10.50 5.35 12.20
C SER A 123 10.26 4.73 13.59
N TYR A 124 11.34 4.48 14.31
CA TYR A 124 11.33 3.97 15.67
C TYR A 124 12.31 4.79 16.51
N LYS A 125 11.84 5.32 17.63
CA LYS A 125 12.63 6.22 18.51
C LYS A 125 13.32 7.35 17.72
N GLY A 126 12.62 7.93 16.75
CA GLY A 126 13.14 9.02 15.91
C GLY A 126 14.10 8.60 14.79
N LYS A 127 14.47 7.31 14.71
CA LYS A 127 15.32 6.81 13.63
C LYS A 127 14.45 6.20 12.54
N ARG A 128 14.62 6.63 11.29
CA ARG A 128 13.97 6.03 10.12
C ARG A 128 14.40 4.57 9.99
N LEU A 129 13.42 3.67 9.89
CA LEU A 129 13.63 2.24 9.70
C LEU A 129 13.42 1.85 8.24
N THR A 130 12.30 2.28 7.70
CA THR A 130 11.86 1.90 6.36
C THR A 130 10.92 2.94 5.80
N GLY A 131 10.57 2.81 4.54
CA GLY A 131 9.60 3.68 3.88
C GLY A 131 9.18 3.12 2.55
N GLY A 132 8.15 3.74 1.99
CA GLY A 132 7.60 3.39 0.70
C GLY A 132 7.42 4.64 -0.15
N ALA A 133 8.39 4.91 -1.00
CA ALA A 133 8.29 5.93 -2.04
C ALA A 133 7.78 5.32 -3.35
N TRP A 134 8.09 5.93 -4.47
CA TRP A 134 7.76 5.46 -5.80
C TRP A 134 7.96 3.93 -5.98
N ARG A 135 6.95 3.24 -6.52
CA ARG A 135 6.87 1.79 -6.72
C ARG A 135 6.76 0.91 -5.46
N ALA A 136 6.58 1.48 -4.28
CA ALA A 136 6.48 0.70 -3.06
C ALA A 136 5.10 0.03 -2.88
N THR A 137 4.04 0.67 -3.35
CA THR A 137 2.67 0.15 -3.27
C THR A 137 2.12 0.02 -4.68
N SER A 138 1.68 -1.18 -5.06
CA SER A 138 1.17 -1.42 -6.41
C SER A 138 0.02 -2.43 -6.43
N TYR A 139 -0.81 -2.32 -7.46
CA TYR A 139 -1.76 -3.32 -7.90
C TYR A 139 -1.26 -3.92 -9.21
N ILE A 140 -1.17 -5.25 -9.27
CA ILE A 140 -0.60 -5.97 -10.40
C ILE A 140 -1.65 -6.88 -10.98
N GLU A 141 -1.97 -6.66 -12.25
CA GLU A 141 -2.86 -7.47 -13.05
C GLU A 141 -2.04 -8.38 -13.96
N GLU A 142 -2.32 -9.67 -13.93
CA GLU A 142 -1.76 -10.63 -14.87
C GLU A 142 -2.72 -10.81 -16.04
N ASN A 143 -2.34 -10.31 -17.21
CA ASN A 143 -3.06 -10.53 -18.46
C ASN A 143 -2.62 -11.90 -19.00
N GLN A 144 -3.41 -12.93 -18.75
CA GLN A 144 -3.15 -14.24 -19.36
C GLN A 144 -3.50 -14.18 -20.85
N PHE A 145 -2.50 -13.91 -21.71
CA PHE A 145 -2.59 -14.25 -23.11
C PHE A 145 -2.48 -15.78 -23.25
N ARG A 146 -3.61 -16.45 -23.41
CA ARG A 146 -3.55 -17.83 -23.87
C ARG A 146 -3.27 -17.82 -25.36
N ALA A 147 -2.35 -18.72 -25.77
CA ALA A 147 -1.93 -18.91 -27.16
C ALA A 147 -3.08 -19.34 -28.13
N ASP A 148 -4.27 -19.57 -27.62
CA ASP A 148 -5.47 -20.02 -28.35
C ASP A 148 -6.40 -18.89 -28.78
N ASN A 149 -5.98 -17.63 -28.72
CA ASN A 149 -6.76 -16.45 -29.13
C ASN A 149 -8.15 -16.33 -28.48
N ARG A 150 -8.45 -17.05 -27.43
CA ARG A 150 -9.68 -16.87 -26.69
C ARG A 150 -9.49 -15.68 -25.74
N ILE A 151 -10.39 -14.71 -25.87
CA ILE A 151 -10.50 -13.61 -24.91
C ILE A 151 -10.74 -14.24 -23.54
N ASN A 152 -9.75 -14.19 -22.70
CA ASN A 152 -9.85 -14.75 -21.37
C ASN A 152 -10.75 -13.88 -20.50
N SER A 153 -11.65 -14.56 -19.82
CA SER A 153 -12.18 -14.01 -18.59
C SER A 153 -11.03 -13.50 -17.75
N MET A 154 -11.09 -12.24 -17.35
CA MET A 154 -10.23 -11.70 -16.31
C MET A 154 -10.32 -12.65 -15.11
N ARG A 155 -9.34 -13.52 -14.96
CA ARG A 155 -9.11 -14.12 -13.67
C ARG A 155 -8.55 -13.03 -12.83
N ASP A 156 -9.32 -12.65 -11.84
CA ASP A 156 -8.94 -11.70 -10.82
C ASP A 156 -7.90 -12.35 -9.88
N ASP A 157 -6.78 -12.76 -10.47
CA ASP A 157 -5.58 -13.14 -9.74
C ASP A 157 -4.80 -11.88 -9.38
N SER A 158 -5.51 -10.88 -8.86
CA SER A 158 -4.93 -9.64 -8.37
C SER A 158 -3.98 -9.93 -7.21
N PHE A 159 -2.72 -9.74 -7.45
CA PHE A 159 -1.67 -9.97 -6.50
C PHE A 159 -1.28 -8.65 -5.82
N TRP A 160 -1.52 -8.54 -4.52
CA TRP A 160 -1.08 -7.41 -3.73
C TRP A 160 0.40 -7.54 -3.41
N SER A 161 1.19 -6.65 -3.97
CA SER A 161 2.58 -6.49 -3.60
C SER A 161 2.73 -5.21 -2.79
N CYS A 162 2.64 -5.32 -1.49
CA CYS A 162 3.22 -4.31 -0.61
C CYS A 162 4.70 -4.66 -0.45
N LEU A 163 5.53 -4.19 -1.37
CA LEU A 163 6.96 -4.42 -1.31
C LEU A 163 7.58 -3.40 -0.36
N LEU A 164 7.76 -3.82 0.86
CA LEU A 164 8.76 -3.23 1.76
C LEU A 164 10.16 -3.56 1.21
N TYR A 165 10.55 -2.82 0.17
CA TYR A 165 11.90 -2.94 -0.42
C TYR A 165 12.92 -2.21 0.43
N THR A 166 13.22 -2.70 1.63
CA THR A 166 14.26 -2.04 2.44
C THR A 166 15.14 -2.98 3.23
N SER A 167 14.93 -4.29 3.14
CA SER A 167 15.91 -5.24 3.63
C SER A 167 16.35 -6.12 2.48
N PRO A 168 17.63 -6.15 2.13
CA PRO A 168 18.14 -7.24 1.31
C PRO A 168 17.72 -8.54 1.98
N SER A 169 17.09 -9.44 1.21
CA SER A 169 16.79 -10.79 1.66
C SER A 169 18.04 -11.39 2.32
N PRO A 170 17.94 -12.18 3.38
CA PRO A 170 19.09 -12.90 3.91
C PRO A 170 19.86 -13.71 2.86
N ARG A 171 19.21 -14.05 1.74
CA ARG A 171 19.84 -14.68 0.58
C ARG A 171 20.73 -13.75 -0.24
N ASP A 172 20.49 -12.44 -0.20
CA ASP A 172 21.30 -11.46 -0.94
C ASP A 172 22.57 -11.04 -0.20
N ARG A 173 22.77 -11.56 1.02
CA ARG A 173 23.96 -11.33 1.84
C ARG A 173 25.06 -12.39 1.66
N SER A 174 24.82 -13.41 0.83
CA SER A 174 25.79 -14.49 0.58
C SER A 174 26.51 -14.29 -0.75
N VAL A 175 27.28 -13.22 -0.86
CA VAL A 175 28.39 -13.12 -1.82
C VAL A 175 29.55 -12.46 -1.12
#